data_c71582cdcfe660ff90c6011e6e47f71d
#
_entry.id   c71582cdcfe660ff90c6011e6e47f71d
#
_cell.length_a   1.000
_cell.length_b   1.000
_cell.length_c   1.000
_cell.angle_alpha   90.00
_cell.angle_beta   90.00
_cell.angle_gamma   90.00
#
_symmetry.space_group_name_H-M   'P 1'
#
loop_
_entity.id
_entity.type
_entity.pdbx_description
1 polymer ?
#
loop_
_entity_poly.entity_id
_entity_poly.type
_entity_poly.pdbx_seq_one_letter_code
_entity_poly.pdbx_strand_id
1 'polypeptide(L)'
;RYILAEGMSSWLAEKLASPRSHQPPKMTTNEFASACLEGQDDPPDDQHNLSACPFLEKNLCKIYPVRPFSCRLFISQETCSTAHPALISDSYLEASTAVTQLIEHLGQKEYWGNMLDVLPALLDISEFREIADHLSSTQIILARMQTLTAKPLPGFLLSEEHILEVSPLLESIFAAEIEGKKIEDILNGK
;
A
#
# COMPACT_ATOMS: atom_id res chain seq x y z
N ARG A 1 -13.95 -9.17 0.45
CA ARG A 1 -14.49 -10.39 1.09
C ARG A 1 -14.74 -10.17 2.59
N TYR A 2 -13.76 -9.77 3.40
CA TYR A 2 -13.96 -9.51 4.85
C TYR A 2 -15.13 -8.55 5.10
N ILE A 3 -15.18 -7.40 4.43
CA ILE A 3 -16.24 -6.39 4.56
C ILE A 3 -17.63 -6.97 4.26
N LEU A 4 -17.75 -7.79 3.22
CA LEU A 4 -19.01 -8.46 2.87
C LEU A 4 -19.41 -9.49 3.93
N ALA A 5 -18.46 -10.29 4.41
CA ALA A 5 -18.70 -11.31 5.43
C ALA A 5 -19.15 -10.70 6.77
N GLU A 6 -18.66 -9.51 7.12
CA GLU A 6 -19.03 -8.79 8.34
C GLU A 6 -20.28 -7.89 8.16
N GLY A 7 -20.92 -7.90 6.97
CA GLY A 7 -22.09 -7.06 6.69
C GLY A 7 -21.80 -5.55 6.73
N MET A 8 -20.58 -5.14 6.39
CA MET A 8 -20.11 -3.75 6.50
C MET A 8 -20.14 -2.98 5.18
N SER A 9 -20.87 -3.45 4.17
CA SER A 9 -20.89 -2.86 2.83
C SER A 9 -21.30 -1.38 2.84
N SER A 10 -22.42 -1.04 3.47
CA SER A 10 -22.91 0.34 3.57
C SER A 10 -21.94 1.23 4.37
N TRP A 11 -21.36 0.71 5.45
CA TRP A 11 -20.35 1.41 6.24
C TRP A 11 -19.11 1.74 5.40
N LEU A 12 -18.57 0.77 4.66
CA LEU A 12 -17.42 1.01 3.79
C LEU A 12 -17.73 2.05 2.73
N ALA A 13 -18.89 1.93 2.06
CA ALA A 13 -19.31 2.88 1.04
C ALA A 13 -19.44 4.30 1.60
N GLU A 14 -20.01 4.49 2.79
CA GLU A 14 -20.05 5.78 3.48
C GLU A 14 -18.63 6.37 3.70
N LYS A 15 -17.68 5.54 4.20
CA LYS A 15 -16.31 5.98 4.40
C LYS A 15 -15.60 6.35 3.10
N LEU A 16 -15.84 5.60 2.03
CA LEU A 16 -15.28 5.87 0.70
C LEU A 16 -15.93 7.04 -0.02
N ALA A 17 -17.18 7.38 0.31
CA ALA A 17 -17.88 8.54 -0.24
C ALA A 17 -17.46 9.87 0.38
N SER A 18 -16.79 9.86 1.53
CA SER A 18 -16.36 11.07 2.22
C SER A 18 -15.34 11.87 1.37
N PRO A 19 -15.39 13.22 1.42
CA PRO A 19 -14.43 14.05 0.71
C PRO A 19 -12.99 13.66 1.07
N ARG A 20 -12.15 13.52 0.06
CA ARG A 20 -10.76 13.11 0.22
C ARG A 20 -9.87 14.34 0.20
N SER A 21 -8.96 14.42 1.14
CA SER A 21 -8.00 15.51 1.27
C SER A 21 -6.57 15.10 0.92
N HIS A 22 -6.35 13.81 0.54
CA HIS A 22 -5.04 13.35 0.10
C HIS A 22 -4.82 13.62 -1.40
N GLN A 23 -3.56 13.85 -1.75
CA GLN A 23 -3.16 13.92 -3.15
C GLN A 23 -2.86 12.50 -3.68
N PRO A 24 -3.16 12.23 -4.95
CA PRO A 24 -2.75 10.97 -5.57
C PRO A 24 -1.22 10.91 -5.64
N PRO A 25 -0.61 9.72 -5.51
CA PRO A 25 0.82 9.57 -5.65
C PRO A 25 1.26 9.96 -7.07
N LYS A 26 2.43 10.58 -7.20
CA LYS A 26 3.00 10.98 -8.50
C LYS A 26 3.70 9.82 -9.20
N MET A 27 4.22 8.86 -8.43
CA MET A 27 4.90 7.66 -8.92
C MET A 27 4.68 6.51 -7.96
N THR A 28 4.88 5.29 -8.44
CA THR A 28 4.85 4.09 -7.61
C THR A 28 6.17 3.92 -6.85
N THR A 29 6.22 3.00 -5.88
CA THR A 29 7.46 2.70 -5.16
C THR A 29 8.55 2.17 -6.10
N ASN A 30 8.18 1.33 -7.07
CA ASN A 30 9.13 0.79 -8.04
C ASN A 30 9.53 1.80 -9.13
N GLU A 31 8.67 2.74 -9.50
CA GLU A 31 9.06 3.87 -10.35
C GLU A 31 10.06 4.78 -9.63
N PHE A 32 9.84 5.09 -8.35
CA PHE A 32 10.78 5.84 -7.53
C PHE A 32 12.12 5.10 -7.40
N ALA A 33 12.07 3.79 -7.14
CA ALA A 33 13.27 2.97 -7.09
C ALA A 33 14.07 2.98 -8.39
N SER A 34 13.39 2.91 -9.54
CA SER A 34 14.04 3.02 -10.86
C SER A 34 14.73 4.36 -11.03
N ALA A 35 14.06 5.45 -10.65
CA ALA A 35 14.64 6.81 -10.71
C ALA A 35 15.89 6.95 -9.83
N CYS A 36 15.84 6.46 -8.59
CA CYS A 36 17.00 6.48 -7.69
C CYS A 36 18.18 5.65 -8.24
N LEU A 37 17.92 4.45 -8.78
CA LEU A 37 18.97 3.60 -9.39
C LEU A 37 19.57 4.24 -10.65
N GLU A 38 18.85 5.13 -11.32
CA GLU A 38 19.34 5.92 -12.45
C GLU A 38 20.03 7.24 -12.03
N GLY A 39 20.15 7.49 -10.72
CA GLY A 39 20.79 8.69 -10.17
C GLY A 39 19.88 9.94 -10.18
N GLN A 40 18.57 9.75 -10.21
CA GLN A 40 17.57 10.82 -10.08
C GLN A 40 17.09 10.87 -8.63
N ASP A 41 17.71 11.71 -7.80
CA ASP A 41 17.49 11.72 -6.35
C ASP A 41 16.38 12.68 -5.88
N ASP A 42 15.56 13.24 -6.78
CA ASP A 42 14.47 14.13 -6.38
C ASP A 42 13.25 13.30 -5.90
N PRO A 43 13.07 13.18 -4.56
CA PRO A 43 11.85 12.54 -4.05
C PRO A 43 10.65 13.37 -4.46
N PRO A 44 9.52 12.73 -4.78
CA PRO A 44 8.29 13.46 -5.05
C PRO A 44 7.93 14.31 -3.84
N ASP A 45 7.66 15.60 -4.05
CA ASP A 45 7.17 16.52 -3.01
C ASP A 45 5.74 16.11 -2.63
N ASP A 46 5.63 15.12 -1.76
CA ASP A 46 4.36 14.61 -1.27
C ASP A 46 3.94 15.42 -0.04
N GLN A 47 2.93 16.28 -0.23
CA GLN A 47 2.29 16.94 0.90
C GLN A 47 1.56 15.91 1.76
N HIS A 48 2.11 15.62 2.93
CA HIS A 48 1.51 14.70 3.87
C HIS A 48 0.20 15.27 4.42
N ASN A 49 -0.88 14.54 4.18
CA ASN A 49 -2.14 14.85 4.83
C ASN A 49 -2.18 14.23 6.22
N LEU A 50 -2.23 15.08 7.24
CA LEU A 50 -2.30 14.66 8.64
C LEU A 50 -3.73 14.36 9.13
N SER A 51 -4.71 14.23 8.25
CA SER A 51 -6.07 13.88 8.65
C SER A 51 -6.14 12.43 9.18
N ALA A 52 -7.02 12.22 10.16
CA ALA A 52 -7.23 10.89 10.71
C ALA A 52 -7.80 9.93 9.64
N CYS A 53 -7.35 8.68 9.67
CA CYS A 53 -7.86 7.66 8.76
C CYS A 53 -9.38 7.49 8.92
N PRO A 54 -10.19 7.51 7.84
CA PRO A 54 -11.65 7.39 7.91
C PRO A 54 -12.15 6.05 8.48
N PHE A 55 -11.29 5.03 8.50
CA PHE A 55 -11.59 3.72 9.08
C PHE A 55 -11.35 3.62 10.59
N LEU A 56 -10.95 4.72 11.23
CA LEU A 56 -10.87 4.80 12.69
C LEU A 56 -12.22 5.17 13.27
N GLU A 57 -12.69 4.37 14.23
CA GLU A 57 -13.83 4.65 15.07
C GLU A 57 -13.44 4.48 16.54
N LYS A 58 -13.64 5.52 17.33
CA LYS A 58 -13.25 5.53 18.76
C LYS A 58 -11.78 5.11 18.96
N ASN A 59 -10.89 5.59 18.10
CA ASN A 59 -9.45 5.28 18.05
C ASN A 59 -9.12 3.80 17.72
N LEU A 60 -10.07 3.03 17.22
CA LEU A 60 -9.86 1.65 16.80
C LEU A 60 -10.05 1.51 15.28
N CYS A 61 -9.14 0.81 14.63
CA CYS A 61 -9.24 0.52 13.21
C CYS A 61 -10.29 -0.57 12.95
N LYS A 62 -11.38 -0.24 12.25
CA LYS A 62 -12.46 -1.17 11.95
C LYS A 62 -12.07 -2.30 10.99
N ILE A 63 -11.07 -2.05 10.15
CA ILE A 63 -10.54 -3.04 9.21
C ILE A 63 -9.21 -3.66 9.69
N TYR A 64 -8.94 -3.61 11.01
CA TYR A 64 -7.67 -4.07 11.59
C TYR A 64 -7.20 -5.45 11.08
N PRO A 65 -8.05 -6.49 10.99
CA PRO A 65 -7.63 -7.83 10.52
C PRO A 65 -7.14 -7.84 9.07
N VAL A 66 -7.64 -6.92 8.24
CA VAL A 66 -7.38 -6.85 6.79
C VAL A 66 -6.66 -5.57 6.39
N ARG A 67 -5.94 -4.92 7.32
CA ARG A 67 -5.14 -3.73 7.04
C ARG A 67 -4.14 -4.02 5.92
N PRO A 68 -3.98 -3.10 4.95
CA PRO A 68 -2.90 -3.21 3.97
C PRO A 68 -1.53 -3.20 4.64
N PHE A 69 -0.53 -3.68 3.93
CA PHE A 69 0.84 -3.79 4.43
C PHE A 69 1.38 -2.44 4.91
N SER A 70 1.19 -1.38 4.13
CA SER A 70 1.58 -0.01 4.51
C SER A 70 1.06 0.43 5.88
N CYS A 71 -0.19 0.07 6.22
CA CYS A 71 -0.73 0.36 7.56
C CYS A 71 -0.09 -0.47 8.68
N ARG A 72 0.52 -1.61 8.35
CA ARG A 72 1.22 -2.48 9.32
C ARG A 72 2.64 -2.02 9.59
N LEU A 73 3.21 -1.27 8.66
CA LEU A 73 4.56 -0.70 8.76
C LEU A 73 4.61 0.54 9.66
N PHE A 74 3.47 1.18 9.91
CA PHE A 74 3.42 2.33 10.82
C PHE A 74 3.63 1.89 12.26
N ILE A 75 4.90 1.79 12.64
CA ILE A 75 5.36 1.59 14.01
C ILE A 75 6.25 2.76 14.41
N SER A 76 6.40 2.98 15.70
CA SER A 76 7.36 3.94 16.25
C SER A 76 7.83 3.42 17.58
N GLN A 77 9.10 3.63 17.89
CA GLN A 77 9.69 3.29 19.19
C GLN A 77 9.19 4.21 20.30
N GLU A 78 8.72 5.41 19.92
CA GLU A 78 8.17 6.41 20.85
C GLU A 78 6.79 6.88 20.36
N THR A 79 6.02 7.48 21.27
CA THR A 79 4.73 8.09 20.89
C THR A 79 4.98 9.29 20.00
N CYS A 80 4.53 9.19 18.76
CA CYS A 80 4.66 10.28 17.78
C CYS A 80 3.53 11.31 17.91
N SER A 81 3.83 12.53 17.47
CA SER A 81 2.89 13.66 17.38
C SER A 81 3.26 14.53 16.17
N THR A 82 2.49 15.58 15.92
CA THR A 82 2.81 16.55 14.85
C THR A 82 4.16 17.26 15.08
N ALA A 83 4.61 17.38 16.32
CA ALA A 83 5.90 17.98 16.68
C ALA A 83 7.05 16.97 16.78
N HIS A 84 6.74 15.68 16.94
CA HIS A 84 7.71 14.60 17.08
C HIS A 84 7.32 13.49 16.11
N PRO A 85 8.00 13.37 14.96
CA PRO A 85 7.74 12.33 13.97
C PRO A 85 7.98 10.93 14.56
N ALA A 86 7.49 9.91 13.88
CA ALA A 86 7.72 8.53 14.27
C ALA A 86 9.23 8.22 14.26
N LEU A 87 9.72 7.60 15.34
CA LEU A 87 11.10 7.15 15.47
C LEU A 87 11.18 5.68 15.04
N ILE A 88 11.81 5.43 13.91
CA ILE A 88 12.07 4.10 13.34
C ILE A 88 13.53 4.01 12.93
N SER A 89 14.11 2.80 12.91
CA SER A 89 15.48 2.62 12.40
C SER A 89 15.52 2.66 10.88
N ASP A 90 16.64 3.11 10.31
CA ASP A 90 16.82 3.16 8.86
C ASP A 90 16.77 1.76 8.25
N SER A 91 17.35 0.74 8.89
CA SER A 91 17.25 -0.66 8.44
C SER A 91 15.80 -1.17 8.39
N TYR A 92 14.95 -0.77 9.35
CA TYR A 92 13.52 -1.09 9.30
C TYR A 92 12.81 -0.38 8.13
N LEU A 93 13.14 0.88 7.89
CA LEU A 93 12.58 1.65 6.77
C LEU A 93 12.96 1.00 5.43
N GLU A 94 14.23 0.66 5.24
CA GLU A 94 14.70 -0.01 4.03
C GLU A 94 14.07 -1.40 3.84
N ALA A 95 14.00 -2.21 4.91
CA ALA A 95 13.31 -3.50 4.88
C ALA A 95 11.84 -3.36 4.49
N SER A 96 11.16 -2.37 5.06
CA SER A 96 9.76 -2.05 4.76
C SER A 96 9.57 -1.62 3.30
N THR A 97 10.49 -0.81 2.79
CA THR A 97 10.50 -0.37 1.39
C THR A 97 10.72 -1.56 0.46
N ALA A 98 11.70 -2.43 0.74
CA ALA A 98 11.98 -3.62 -0.06
C ALA A 98 10.76 -4.57 -0.13
N VAL A 99 10.07 -4.80 0.99
CA VAL A 99 8.84 -5.60 0.99
C VAL A 99 7.71 -4.91 0.22
N THR A 100 7.59 -3.58 0.32
CA THR A 100 6.61 -2.81 -0.47
C THR A 100 6.88 -2.94 -1.97
N GLN A 101 8.15 -2.88 -2.38
CA GLN A 101 8.58 -3.12 -3.77
C GLN A 101 8.19 -4.52 -4.29
N LEU A 102 8.34 -5.56 -3.44
CA LEU A 102 7.92 -6.92 -3.79
C LEU A 102 6.41 -7.04 -3.93
N ILE A 103 5.64 -6.42 -3.02
CA ILE A 103 4.17 -6.40 -3.09
C ILE A 103 3.71 -5.71 -4.38
N GLU A 104 4.34 -4.60 -4.75
CA GLU A 104 4.05 -3.92 -6.00
C GLU A 104 4.37 -4.81 -7.21
N HIS A 105 5.53 -5.48 -7.21
CA HIS A 105 5.91 -6.39 -8.28
C HIS A 105 4.93 -7.56 -8.43
N LEU A 106 4.44 -8.14 -7.33
CA LEU A 106 3.40 -9.18 -7.36
C LEU A 106 2.08 -8.67 -7.96
N GLY A 107 1.76 -7.41 -7.73
CA GLY A 107 0.57 -6.73 -8.25
C GLY A 107 0.77 -6.03 -9.60
N GLN A 108 1.75 -6.43 -10.42
CA GLN A 108 2.01 -5.80 -11.72
C GLN A 108 0.74 -5.69 -12.56
N LYS A 109 0.54 -4.51 -13.17
CA LYS A 109 -0.63 -4.12 -13.97
C LYS A 109 -1.91 -3.87 -13.19
N GLU A 110 -1.92 -4.11 -11.88
CA GLU A 110 -3.03 -3.78 -10.99
C GLU A 110 -2.94 -2.34 -10.48
N TYR A 111 -3.99 -1.87 -9.81
CA TYR A 111 -4.04 -0.54 -9.24
C TYR A 111 -3.06 -0.40 -8.07
N TRP A 112 -2.29 0.69 -8.09
CA TRP A 112 -1.37 1.09 -7.03
C TRP A 112 -1.67 2.50 -6.55
N GLY A 113 -1.61 2.74 -5.24
CA GLY A 113 -1.85 4.08 -4.69
C GLY A 113 -2.45 4.08 -3.30
N ASN A 114 -3.09 5.17 -2.94
CA ASN A 114 -3.76 5.28 -1.65
C ASN A 114 -4.91 4.27 -1.56
N MET A 115 -5.02 3.59 -0.41
CA MET A 115 -6.07 2.61 -0.15
C MET A 115 -7.47 3.18 -0.40
N LEU A 116 -7.70 4.46 -0.11
CA LEU A 116 -8.99 5.12 -0.31
C LEU A 116 -9.35 5.30 -1.80
N ASP A 117 -8.39 5.20 -2.71
CA ASP A 117 -8.60 5.21 -4.15
C ASP A 117 -8.59 3.80 -4.73
N VAL A 118 -7.65 2.96 -4.29
CA VAL A 118 -7.56 1.57 -4.76
C VAL A 118 -8.82 0.77 -4.43
N LEU A 119 -9.38 0.92 -3.22
CA LEU A 119 -10.59 0.18 -2.85
C LEU A 119 -11.78 0.49 -3.78
N PRO A 120 -12.20 1.75 -4.02
CA PRO A 120 -13.29 2.01 -4.97
C PRO A 120 -12.92 1.64 -6.41
N ALA A 121 -11.67 1.78 -6.82
CA ALA A 121 -11.22 1.40 -8.17
C ALA A 121 -11.47 -0.08 -8.48
N LEU A 122 -11.45 -0.95 -7.46
CA LEU A 122 -11.68 -2.39 -7.56
C LEU A 122 -13.16 -2.81 -7.52
N LEU A 123 -14.10 -1.90 -7.28
CA LEU A 123 -15.50 -2.26 -7.01
C LEU A 123 -16.34 -2.59 -8.26
N ASP A 124 -15.83 -2.46 -9.45
CA ASP A 124 -16.53 -2.88 -10.68
C ASP A 124 -16.49 -4.40 -10.93
N ILE A 125 -15.76 -5.14 -10.11
CA ILE A 125 -15.77 -6.59 -10.13
C ILE A 125 -17.13 -7.06 -9.59
N SER A 126 -17.78 -7.98 -10.29
CA SER A 126 -19.11 -8.49 -9.96
C SER A 126 -19.26 -8.99 -8.52
N GLU A 127 -18.19 -9.53 -7.93
CA GLU A 127 -18.13 -9.99 -6.55
C GLU A 127 -18.35 -8.87 -5.52
N PHE A 128 -18.04 -7.60 -5.87
CA PHE A 128 -18.12 -6.45 -4.97
C PHE A 128 -19.31 -5.52 -5.28
N ARG A 129 -20.22 -5.96 -6.13
CA ARG A 129 -21.36 -5.16 -6.59
C ARG A 129 -22.20 -4.59 -5.44
N GLU A 130 -22.38 -5.34 -4.37
CA GLU A 130 -23.12 -4.88 -3.18
C GLU A 130 -22.54 -3.59 -2.59
N ILE A 131 -21.20 -3.45 -2.56
CA ILE A 131 -20.53 -2.22 -2.10
C ILE A 131 -20.62 -1.14 -3.19
N ALA A 132 -20.41 -1.53 -4.46
CA ALA A 132 -20.42 -0.61 -5.58
C ALA A 132 -21.77 0.09 -5.76
N ASP A 133 -22.90 -0.60 -5.51
CA ASP A 133 -24.24 -0.07 -5.62
C ASP A 133 -24.52 1.10 -4.64
N HIS A 134 -23.70 1.26 -3.60
CA HIS A 134 -23.74 2.39 -2.66
C HIS A 134 -22.88 3.59 -3.10
N LEU A 135 -22.09 3.47 -4.16
CA LEU A 135 -21.23 4.54 -4.69
C LEU A 135 -21.72 4.99 -6.07
N SER A 136 -21.52 6.27 -6.38
CA SER A 136 -21.77 6.75 -7.73
C SER A 136 -20.70 6.25 -8.70
N SER A 137 -21.07 6.03 -9.96
CA SER A 137 -20.11 5.68 -11.03
C SER A 137 -19.01 6.75 -11.14
N THR A 138 -19.32 8.02 -10.90
CA THR A 138 -18.33 9.11 -10.89
C THR A 138 -17.27 8.91 -9.81
N GLN A 139 -17.66 8.47 -8.60
CA GLN A 139 -16.69 8.21 -7.51
C GLN A 139 -15.74 7.08 -7.87
N ILE A 140 -16.25 6.01 -8.51
CA ILE A 140 -15.40 4.89 -8.95
C ILE A 140 -14.44 5.33 -10.06
N ILE A 141 -14.93 6.10 -11.04
CA ILE A 141 -14.09 6.63 -12.13
C ILE A 141 -12.99 7.56 -11.58
N LEU A 142 -13.34 8.50 -10.71
CA LEU A 142 -12.38 9.40 -10.09
C LEU A 142 -11.33 8.65 -9.28
N ALA A 143 -11.73 7.61 -8.55
CA ALA A 143 -10.81 6.77 -7.81
C ALA A 143 -9.77 6.11 -8.72
N ARG A 144 -10.21 5.58 -9.86
CA ARG A 144 -9.30 5.01 -10.88
C ARG A 144 -8.33 6.04 -11.45
N MET A 145 -8.80 7.26 -11.70
CA MET A 145 -7.94 8.33 -12.20
C MET A 145 -6.88 8.78 -11.19
N GLN A 146 -7.07 8.48 -9.91
CA GLN A 146 -6.16 8.82 -8.81
C GLN A 146 -5.23 7.64 -8.44
N THR A 147 -5.36 6.50 -9.10
CA THR A 147 -4.44 5.36 -8.95
C THR A 147 -3.42 5.33 -10.06
N LEU A 148 -2.28 4.71 -9.77
CA LEU A 148 -1.24 4.35 -10.72
C LEU A 148 -1.35 2.87 -11.08
N THR A 149 -0.55 2.44 -12.03
CA THR A 149 -0.39 1.02 -12.36
C THR A 149 0.89 0.51 -11.71
N ALA A 150 0.79 -0.57 -10.93
CA ALA A 150 1.93 -1.22 -10.29
C ALA A 150 2.99 -1.66 -11.30
N LYS A 151 4.26 -1.51 -10.94
CA LYS A 151 5.42 -1.73 -11.81
C LYS A 151 6.26 -2.94 -11.38
N PRO A 152 7.02 -3.51 -12.31
CA PRO A 152 8.00 -4.52 -11.96
C PRO A 152 9.08 -3.96 -11.05
N LEU A 153 9.70 -4.84 -10.26
CA LEU A 153 10.84 -4.53 -9.41
C LEU A 153 12.06 -4.18 -10.28
N PRO A 154 12.63 -2.97 -10.20
CA PRO A 154 13.83 -2.62 -10.95
C PRO A 154 15.12 -3.10 -10.23
N GLY A 155 15.07 -3.17 -8.94
CA GLY A 155 16.10 -3.48 -7.96
C GLY A 155 15.65 -2.97 -6.60
N PHE A 156 16.24 -3.47 -5.52
CA PHE A 156 15.88 -3.01 -4.18
C PHE A 156 16.56 -1.68 -3.84
N LEU A 157 15.81 -0.81 -3.17
CA LEU A 157 16.36 0.36 -2.49
C LEU A 157 16.95 -0.07 -1.14
N LEU A 158 18.13 -0.66 -1.19
CA LEU A 158 18.89 -1.09 -0.02
C LEU A 158 20.28 -0.46 -0.07
N SER A 159 20.68 0.14 1.04
CA SER A 159 22.06 0.62 1.22
C SER A 159 23.02 -0.54 1.47
N GLU A 160 24.30 -0.35 1.15
CA GLU A 160 25.35 -1.32 1.49
C GLU A 160 25.45 -1.56 3.01
N GLU A 161 25.11 -0.56 3.80
CA GLU A 161 25.14 -0.61 5.26
C GLU A 161 24.11 -1.59 5.83
N HIS A 162 22.89 -1.62 5.28
CA HIS A 162 21.79 -2.43 5.83
C HIS A 162 21.53 -3.73 5.06
N ILE A 163 22.23 -3.99 3.97
CA ILE A 163 21.98 -5.18 3.14
C ILE A 163 22.14 -6.48 3.95
N LEU A 164 23.11 -6.56 4.86
CA LEU A 164 23.33 -7.73 5.70
C LEU A 164 22.21 -7.96 6.73
N GLU A 165 21.57 -6.89 7.18
CA GLU A 165 20.45 -6.97 8.12
C GLU A 165 19.15 -7.36 7.42
N VAL A 166 18.92 -6.86 6.19
CA VAL A 166 17.67 -7.02 5.45
C VAL A 166 17.64 -8.31 4.62
N SER A 167 18.80 -8.77 4.10
CA SER A 167 18.87 -9.97 3.25
C SER A 167 18.21 -11.22 3.84
N PRO A 168 18.39 -11.57 5.14
CA PRO A 168 17.74 -12.75 5.71
C PRO A 168 16.20 -12.70 5.66
N LEU A 169 15.62 -11.50 5.79
CA LEU A 169 14.18 -11.31 5.63
C LEU A 169 13.75 -11.59 4.19
N LEU A 170 14.45 -11.04 3.20
CA LEU A 170 14.15 -11.25 1.78
C LEU A 170 14.31 -12.71 1.38
N GLU A 171 15.37 -13.39 1.82
CA GLU A 171 15.58 -14.82 1.60
C GLU A 171 14.42 -15.65 2.18
N SER A 172 13.96 -15.31 3.38
CA SER A 172 12.81 -15.97 4.01
C SER A 172 11.52 -15.76 3.20
N ILE A 173 11.31 -14.54 2.66
CA ILE A 173 10.16 -14.25 1.80
C ILE A 173 10.23 -15.05 0.50
N PHE A 174 11.39 -15.07 -0.17
CA PHE A 174 11.57 -15.81 -1.43
C PHE A 174 11.38 -17.32 -1.26
N ALA A 175 11.81 -17.86 -0.11
CA ALA A 175 11.64 -19.28 0.21
C ALA A 175 10.21 -19.65 0.65
N ALA A 176 9.38 -18.67 1.03
CA ALA A 176 8.00 -18.93 1.45
C ALA A 176 7.14 -19.37 0.27
N GLU A 177 6.09 -20.17 0.57
CA GLU A 177 5.19 -20.72 -0.43
C GLU A 177 3.78 -20.14 -0.29
N ILE A 178 3.16 -19.86 -1.44
CA ILE A 178 1.74 -19.51 -1.56
C ILE A 178 1.10 -20.53 -2.49
N GLU A 179 0.10 -21.25 -2.00
CA GLU A 179 -0.61 -22.29 -2.77
C GLU A 179 0.33 -23.33 -3.41
N GLY A 180 1.40 -23.70 -2.68
CA GLY A 180 2.38 -24.71 -3.13
C GLY A 180 3.43 -24.21 -4.13
N LYS A 181 3.48 -22.89 -4.40
CA LYS A 181 4.50 -22.24 -5.22
C LYS A 181 5.36 -21.34 -4.35
N LYS A 182 6.69 -21.36 -4.56
CA LYS A 182 7.58 -20.41 -3.92
C LYS A 182 7.28 -18.98 -4.40
N ILE A 183 7.40 -18.01 -3.51
CA ILE A 183 7.25 -16.60 -3.88
C ILE A 183 8.26 -16.22 -4.96
N GLU A 184 9.50 -16.71 -4.89
CA GLU A 184 10.51 -16.52 -5.92
C GLU A 184 10.04 -16.96 -7.33
N ASP A 185 9.39 -18.12 -7.43
CA ASP A 185 8.87 -18.61 -8.71
C ASP A 185 7.70 -17.77 -9.22
N ILE A 186 6.82 -17.31 -8.32
CA ILE A 186 5.69 -16.42 -8.66
C ILE A 186 6.22 -15.09 -9.17
N LEU A 187 7.23 -14.49 -8.51
CA LEU A 187 7.86 -13.24 -8.92
C LEU A 187 8.51 -13.34 -10.31
N ASN A 188 9.07 -14.51 -10.64
CA ASN A 188 9.69 -14.82 -11.92
C ASN A 188 8.69 -15.31 -12.99
N GLY A 189 7.39 -15.29 -12.72
CA GLY A 189 6.34 -15.68 -13.68
C GLY A 189 6.27 -17.18 -13.98
N LYS A 190 6.69 -18.04 -13.04
CA LYS A 190 6.68 -19.51 -13.16
C LYS A 190 5.46 -20.17 -12.50
#